data_b63371b1ee374c2ac0f2befe23ac11f8
#
_entry.id   b63371b1ee374c2ac0f2befe23ac11f8
#
_cell.length_a   1.000
_cell.length_b   1.000
_cell.length_c   1.000
_cell.angle_alpha   90.00
_cell.angle_beta   90.00
_cell.angle_gamma   90.00
#
_symmetry.space_group_name_H-M   'P 1'
#
loop_
_entity.id
_entity.type
_entity.pdbx_description
1 polymer ?
#
loop_
_entity_poly.entity_id
_entity_poly.type
_entity_poly.pdbx_seq_one_letter_code
_entity_poly.pdbx_strand_id
1 'polypeptide(L)'
;SEMCIRDRLETRNLDFRNLIMLSLNEGQLPKAGGESSFIPYNLRKAFGMTTIEHKNAVYAYYFYRLIQRAENITLLYNTSSDGLNRGEMSRFMLQFLVESPHDISREYLEAGQSPQSGREIRIEKTPEIIARMYEKYNLVRHPKALFSPSALNAYLDCRLKFYYRYVAGLKAPDEVSAEIDSALFGTIFHRSAELAYKDLTANGKEIRKEDLEQLLRNDVKLQNYVDTAFKEEFFHVLPTERPEYNGTQLINAKVIASYLRQLLRNDLQYAPFTMEGMEEPVNEIMEIETPQGKLALNIGGTIDRMDSKGDTLRIVDYKTGGSPKTPENIEQLFTPADGRPNYIFQTFLYASIMCRKQSLKVAPSLLYIHRAASETYSPVIEMGDCLLYTSPSPRDRQKSR
;
A
#
# COMPACT_ATOMS: atom_id res chain seq x y z
N SER A 1 38.03 22.72 -15.12
CA SER A 1 37.25 21.78 -15.95
C SER A 1 35.97 21.48 -15.22
N GLU A 2 34.86 21.88 -15.78
CA GLU A 2 33.54 21.56 -15.22
C GLU A 2 33.17 20.12 -15.59
N MET A 3 32.78 19.33 -14.58
CA MET A 3 32.19 18.01 -14.77
C MET A 3 30.70 18.17 -15.06
N CYS A 4 30.26 17.69 -16.20
CA CYS A 4 28.85 17.69 -16.58
C CYS A 4 28.29 16.27 -16.43
N ILE A 5 27.32 16.06 -15.52
CA ILE A 5 26.59 14.80 -15.37
C ILE A 5 25.27 14.96 -16.12
N ARG A 6 25.03 14.12 -17.12
CA ARG A 6 23.85 14.17 -17.96
C ARG A 6 23.30 12.76 -18.24
N ASP A 7 22.00 12.65 -18.37
CA ASP A 7 21.37 11.46 -18.94
C ASP A 7 21.61 11.41 -20.46
N ARG A 8 21.57 10.23 -21.03
CA ARG A 8 21.87 9.93 -22.44
C ARG A 8 21.04 10.75 -23.44
N LEU A 9 19.77 10.97 -23.13
CA LEU A 9 18.86 11.77 -23.95
C LEU A 9 19.12 13.27 -23.83
N GLU A 10 19.68 13.72 -22.73
CA GLU A 10 19.94 15.12 -22.42
C GLU A 10 21.27 15.63 -22.96
N THR A 11 22.18 14.76 -23.38
CA THR A 11 23.48 15.15 -23.97
C THR A 11 23.34 15.87 -25.30
N ARG A 12 22.21 15.70 -26.00
CA ARG A 12 21.82 16.43 -27.24
C ARG A 12 22.98 16.60 -28.25
N ASN A 13 23.75 15.53 -28.44
CA ASN A 13 24.91 15.50 -29.36
C ASN A 13 26.04 16.48 -29.01
N LEU A 14 26.20 16.81 -27.74
CA LEU A 14 27.37 17.58 -27.30
C LEU A 14 28.65 16.75 -27.46
N ASP A 15 29.76 17.45 -27.73
CA ASP A 15 31.09 16.86 -27.84
C ASP A 15 31.82 16.97 -26.51
N PHE A 16 32.47 15.89 -26.08
CA PHE A 16 33.24 15.82 -24.84
C PHE A 16 34.66 15.35 -25.14
N ARG A 17 35.66 15.98 -24.50
CA ARG A 17 37.05 15.52 -24.57
C ARG A 17 37.27 14.25 -23.75
N ASN A 18 36.69 14.20 -22.55
CA ASN A 18 36.74 13.04 -21.66
C ASN A 18 35.32 12.55 -21.43
N LEU A 19 35.03 11.29 -21.76
CA LEU A 19 33.74 10.68 -21.67
C LEU A 19 33.78 9.46 -20.74
N ILE A 20 32.93 9.46 -19.71
CA ILE A 20 32.70 8.30 -18.85
C ILE A 20 31.23 7.90 -19.01
N MET A 21 30.99 6.69 -19.47
CA MET A 21 29.62 6.15 -19.59
C MET A 21 29.43 5.00 -18.61
N LEU A 22 28.40 5.12 -17.77
CA LEU A 22 28.05 4.14 -16.74
C LEU A 22 26.89 3.25 -17.18
N SER A 23 26.78 2.07 -16.61
CA SER A 23 25.65 1.13 -16.82
C SER A 23 25.45 0.72 -18.26
N LEU A 24 26.53 0.41 -18.97
CA LEU A 24 26.51 -0.11 -20.33
C LEU A 24 26.18 -1.62 -20.35
N ASN A 25 25.06 -1.97 -19.73
CA ASN A 25 24.55 -3.32 -19.73
C ASN A 25 23.49 -3.54 -20.81
N GLU A 26 23.40 -4.76 -21.33
CA GLU A 26 22.33 -5.18 -22.22
C GLU A 26 20.98 -5.03 -21.52
N GLY A 27 19.99 -4.46 -22.22
CA GLY A 27 18.70 -4.11 -21.64
C GLY A 27 18.64 -2.72 -20.99
N GLN A 28 19.80 -2.11 -20.70
CA GLN A 28 19.91 -0.71 -20.25
C GLN A 28 20.34 0.22 -21.40
N LEU A 29 21.31 -0.21 -22.21
CA LEU A 29 21.70 0.46 -23.43
C LEU A 29 22.01 -0.59 -24.52
N PRO A 30 21.11 -0.83 -25.49
CA PRO A 30 19.79 -0.23 -25.65
C PRO A 30 18.81 -0.68 -24.56
N LYS A 31 17.85 0.17 -24.23
CA LYS A 31 16.79 -0.19 -23.29
C LYS A 31 15.95 -1.32 -23.88
N ALA A 32 15.77 -2.41 -23.15
CA ALA A 32 14.91 -3.50 -23.56
C ALA A 32 13.50 -2.97 -23.84
N GLY A 33 13.03 -3.18 -25.07
CA GLY A 33 11.73 -2.69 -25.50
C GLY A 33 10.60 -3.51 -24.90
N GLY A 34 10.05 -3.03 -23.79
CA GLY A 34 8.89 -3.60 -23.12
C GLY A 34 7.62 -2.77 -23.25
N GLU A 35 7.49 -1.93 -24.27
CA GLU A 35 6.21 -1.23 -24.48
C GLU A 35 5.21 -2.23 -25.08
N SER A 36 4.27 -2.67 -24.25
CA SER A 36 3.06 -3.33 -24.71
C SER A 36 2.24 -2.33 -25.54
N SER A 37 2.39 -2.39 -26.85
CA SER A 37 1.58 -1.59 -27.76
C SER A 37 0.35 -2.42 -28.17
N PHE A 38 -0.82 -1.80 -28.18
CA PHE A 38 -2.04 -2.39 -28.76
C PHE A 38 -1.92 -2.66 -30.26
N ILE A 39 -0.94 -2.04 -30.94
CA ILE A 39 -0.68 -2.23 -32.36
C ILE A 39 0.40 -3.29 -32.53
N PRO A 40 0.09 -4.47 -33.11
CA PRO A 40 1.06 -5.53 -33.35
C PRO A 40 2.24 -5.08 -34.23
N TYR A 41 3.41 -5.66 -34.01
CA TYR A 41 4.65 -5.36 -34.75
C TYR A 41 4.47 -5.37 -36.26
N ASN A 42 3.78 -6.39 -36.81
CA ASN A 42 3.57 -6.53 -38.24
C ASN A 42 2.77 -5.38 -38.87
N LEU A 43 1.77 -4.86 -38.13
CA LEU A 43 1.00 -3.69 -38.55
C LEU A 43 1.86 -2.44 -38.49
N ARG A 44 2.62 -2.25 -37.41
CA ARG A 44 3.55 -1.12 -37.30
C ARG A 44 4.53 -1.08 -38.49
N LYS A 45 5.12 -2.23 -38.84
CA LYS A 45 6.04 -2.33 -39.94
C LYS A 45 5.36 -2.04 -41.31
N ALA A 46 4.16 -2.58 -41.52
CA ALA A 46 3.40 -2.37 -42.75
C ALA A 46 3.00 -0.91 -43.01
N PHE A 47 2.72 -0.16 -41.92
CA PHE A 47 2.32 1.24 -42.00
C PHE A 47 3.48 2.23 -41.71
N GLY A 48 4.74 1.78 -41.74
CA GLY A 48 5.91 2.65 -41.53
C GLY A 48 5.99 3.30 -40.16
N MET A 49 5.33 2.72 -39.16
CA MET A 49 5.36 3.22 -37.79
C MET A 49 6.69 2.83 -37.10
N THR A 50 7.04 3.56 -36.04
CA THR A 50 8.24 3.29 -35.23
C THR A 50 8.23 1.88 -34.68
N THR A 51 9.24 1.08 -35.04
CA THR A 51 9.46 -0.28 -34.54
C THR A 51 10.64 -0.32 -33.56
N ILE A 52 10.91 -1.48 -32.97
CA ILE A 52 12.02 -1.68 -32.07
C ILE A 52 13.39 -1.46 -32.73
N GLU A 53 13.49 -1.80 -34.04
CA GLU A 53 14.71 -1.57 -34.82
C GLU A 53 15.01 -0.08 -34.98
N HIS A 54 14.00 0.76 -35.18
CA HIS A 54 14.17 2.21 -35.23
C HIS A 54 14.65 2.76 -33.89
N LYS A 55 14.08 2.28 -32.79
CA LYS A 55 14.52 2.67 -31.44
C LYS A 55 15.98 2.25 -31.18
N ASN A 56 16.35 1.03 -31.54
CA ASN A 56 17.72 0.55 -31.44
C ASN A 56 18.70 1.37 -32.29
N ALA A 57 18.30 1.75 -33.49
CA ALA A 57 19.10 2.60 -34.36
C ALA A 57 19.33 3.99 -33.76
N VAL A 58 18.32 4.56 -33.10
CA VAL A 58 18.47 5.84 -32.37
C VAL A 58 19.44 5.70 -31.19
N TYR A 59 19.36 4.62 -30.41
CA TYR A 59 20.32 4.37 -29.33
C TYR A 59 21.74 4.18 -29.84
N ALA A 60 21.91 3.46 -30.94
CA ALA A 60 23.19 3.27 -31.64
C ALA A 60 23.75 4.63 -32.06
N TYR A 61 22.91 5.45 -32.73
CA TYR A 61 23.32 6.79 -33.16
C TYR A 61 23.82 7.64 -31.97
N TYR A 62 23.10 7.69 -30.85
CA TYR A 62 23.56 8.46 -29.68
C TYR A 62 24.84 7.90 -29.08
N PHE A 63 24.98 6.58 -29.01
CA PHE A 63 26.20 5.96 -28.50
C PHE A 63 27.42 6.35 -29.34
N TYR A 64 27.36 6.09 -30.67
CA TYR A 64 28.48 6.38 -31.59
C TYR A 64 28.73 7.88 -31.71
N ARG A 65 27.70 8.70 -31.67
CA ARG A 65 27.86 10.14 -31.74
C ARG A 65 28.58 10.71 -30.52
N LEU A 66 28.35 10.17 -29.32
CA LEU A 66 29.05 10.59 -28.11
C LEU A 66 30.52 10.21 -28.10
N ILE A 67 30.87 9.01 -28.59
CA ILE A 67 32.27 8.54 -28.57
C ILE A 67 33.09 9.11 -29.74
N GLN A 68 32.46 9.55 -30.82
CA GLN A 68 33.11 9.90 -32.07
C GLN A 68 34.20 10.97 -31.96
N ARG A 69 34.05 11.93 -31.01
CA ARG A 69 34.97 13.07 -30.84
C ARG A 69 35.64 13.11 -29.48
N ALA A 70 35.45 12.10 -28.66
CA ALA A 70 36.08 12.01 -27.37
C ALA A 70 37.53 11.51 -27.51
N GLU A 71 38.45 12.15 -26.79
CA GLU A 71 39.85 11.73 -26.75
C GLU A 71 40.06 10.58 -25.76
N ASN A 72 39.39 10.65 -24.60
CA ASN A 72 39.49 9.65 -23.56
C ASN A 72 38.09 9.11 -23.28
N ILE A 73 37.91 7.80 -23.43
CA ILE A 73 36.63 7.14 -23.30
C ILE A 73 36.75 6.03 -22.26
N THR A 74 35.90 6.07 -21.23
CA THR A 74 35.79 5.00 -20.24
C THR A 74 34.36 4.49 -20.22
N LEU A 75 34.20 3.19 -20.54
CA LEU A 75 32.91 2.52 -20.60
C LEU A 75 32.80 1.52 -19.46
N LEU A 76 31.78 1.65 -18.61
CA LEU A 76 31.59 0.78 -17.45
C LEU A 76 30.28 -0.01 -17.57
N TYR A 77 30.37 -1.28 -17.29
CA TYR A 77 29.19 -2.14 -17.14
C TYR A 77 29.32 -3.00 -15.88
N ASN A 78 28.19 -3.43 -15.34
CA ASN A 78 28.16 -4.26 -14.15
C ASN A 78 28.11 -5.74 -14.54
N THR A 79 29.00 -6.56 -14.00
CA THR A 79 29.03 -8.02 -14.21
C THR A 79 28.16 -8.78 -13.19
N SER A 80 27.67 -8.12 -12.16
CA SER A 80 26.82 -8.72 -11.16
C SER A 80 25.41 -9.01 -11.74
N SER A 81 24.91 -10.21 -11.52
CA SER A 81 23.54 -10.59 -11.90
C SER A 81 22.60 -10.35 -10.73
N ASP A 82 21.58 -9.51 -10.93
CA ASP A 82 20.57 -9.15 -9.93
C ASP A 82 19.22 -9.73 -10.37
N GLY A 83 19.08 -11.05 -10.35
CA GLY A 83 17.87 -11.81 -10.69
C GLY A 83 17.15 -11.46 -12.00
N LEU A 84 17.00 -10.18 -12.30
CA LEU A 84 16.39 -9.64 -13.53
C LEU A 84 17.42 -9.18 -14.59
N ASN A 85 18.62 -8.77 -14.16
CA ASN A 85 19.71 -8.32 -15.05
C ASN A 85 20.81 -9.37 -15.06
N ARG A 86 21.13 -9.89 -16.24
CA ARG A 86 22.12 -10.96 -16.40
C ARG A 86 23.59 -10.50 -16.30
N GLY A 87 23.86 -9.24 -15.99
CA GLY A 87 25.22 -8.72 -15.93
C GLY A 87 25.94 -8.74 -17.31
N GLU A 88 25.20 -8.76 -18.40
CA GLU A 88 25.75 -8.83 -19.76
C GLU A 88 26.14 -7.44 -20.24
N MET A 89 27.27 -7.39 -20.97
CA MET A 89 27.75 -6.18 -21.63
C MET A 89 26.79 -5.74 -22.74
N SER A 90 26.57 -4.42 -22.89
CA SER A 90 25.79 -3.87 -24.02
C SER A 90 26.33 -4.33 -25.36
N ARG A 91 25.41 -4.67 -26.27
CA ARG A 91 25.77 -5.03 -27.66
C ARG A 91 26.57 -3.96 -28.39
N PHE A 92 26.36 -2.68 -28.06
CA PHE A 92 27.13 -1.60 -28.68
C PHE A 92 28.57 -1.57 -28.18
N MET A 93 28.78 -1.85 -26.90
CA MET A 93 30.11 -1.98 -26.32
C MET A 93 30.82 -3.23 -26.87
N LEU A 94 30.11 -4.34 -27.00
CA LEU A 94 30.64 -5.56 -27.60
C LEU A 94 31.03 -5.35 -29.06
N GLN A 95 30.17 -4.70 -29.85
CA GLN A 95 30.45 -4.35 -31.24
C GLN A 95 31.70 -3.45 -31.34
N PHE A 96 31.81 -2.46 -30.49
CA PHE A 96 32.96 -1.55 -30.43
C PHE A 96 34.26 -2.31 -30.11
N LEU A 97 34.22 -3.28 -29.21
CA LEU A 97 35.36 -4.12 -28.84
C LEU A 97 35.85 -5.02 -29.99
N VAL A 98 34.92 -5.49 -30.85
CA VAL A 98 35.24 -6.44 -31.92
C VAL A 98 35.59 -5.73 -33.24
N GLU A 99 34.91 -4.63 -33.54
CA GLU A 99 35.00 -3.96 -34.85
C GLU A 99 35.90 -2.72 -34.84
N SER A 100 36.22 -2.18 -33.66
CA SER A 100 37.05 -0.98 -33.56
C SER A 100 38.53 -1.29 -33.86
N PRO A 101 39.23 -0.43 -34.65
CA PRO A 101 40.67 -0.55 -34.87
C PRO A 101 41.49 -0.01 -33.69
N HIS A 102 40.84 0.54 -32.66
CA HIS A 102 41.53 1.14 -31.51
C HIS A 102 41.97 0.09 -30.50
N ASP A 103 43.09 0.34 -29.84
CA ASP A 103 43.53 -0.48 -28.70
C ASP A 103 42.68 -0.18 -27.47
N ILE A 104 41.99 -1.19 -26.97
CA ILE A 104 41.04 -1.04 -25.86
C ILE A 104 41.53 -1.87 -24.66
N SER A 105 41.96 -1.17 -23.60
CA SER A 105 42.31 -1.82 -22.35
C SER A 105 41.06 -2.26 -21.58
N ARG A 106 41.15 -3.42 -20.94
CA ARG A 106 40.08 -3.92 -20.04
C ARG A 106 40.59 -3.96 -18.62
N GLU A 107 39.83 -3.37 -17.74
CA GLU A 107 40.13 -3.34 -16.31
C GLU A 107 38.91 -3.82 -15.52
N TYR A 108 39.17 -4.47 -14.39
CA TYR A 108 38.15 -4.86 -13.45
C TYR A 108 38.17 -3.90 -12.28
N LEU A 109 37.09 -3.18 -12.07
CA LEU A 109 36.91 -2.35 -10.90
C LEU A 109 36.21 -3.17 -9.82
N GLU A 110 36.95 -3.59 -8.83
CA GLU A 110 36.38 -4.18 -7.62
C GLU A 110 36.20 -3.10 -6.57
N ALA A 111 34.98 -2.94 -6.05
CA ALA A 111 34.74 -2.09 -4.91
C ALA A 111 35.39 -2.76 -3.68
N GLY A 112 36.61 -2.37 -3.35
CA GLY A 112 37.39 -2.90 -2.23
C GLY A 112 36.86 -2.51 -0.84
N GLN A 113 35.58 -2.16 -0.73
CA GLN A 113 34.94 -2.02 0.57
C GLN A 113 34.43 -3.41 0.97
N SER A 114 35.12 -4.04 1.92
CA SER A 114 34.47 -5.06 2.74
C SER A 114 33.10 -4.49 3.15
N PRO A 115 32.00 -5.24 2.99
CA PRO A 115 30.73 -4.78 3.48
C PRO A 115 30.95 -4.41 4.94
N GLN A 116 30.89 -3.11 5.24
CA GLN A 116 30.89 -2.69 6.64
C GLN A 116 29.69 -3.41 7.21
N SER A 117 29.94 -4.33 8.13
CA SER A 117 28.89 -4.94 8.91
C SER A 117 28.03 -3.79 9.43
N GLY A 118 26.81 -3.69 8.92
CA GLY A 118 25.95 -2.55 9.24
C GLY A 118 25.94 -2.40 10.74
N ARG A 119 26.30 -1.23 11.25
CA ARG A 119 26.31 -0.97 12.70
C ARG A 119 24.92 -1.31 13.21
N GLU A 120 24.82 -2.32 14.06
CA GLU A 120 23.55 -2.69 14.65
C GLU A 120 22.97 -1.46 15.38
N ILE A 121 21.81 -1.00 14.92
CA ILE A 121 21.11 0.11 15.56
C ILE A 121 20.39 -0.46 16.79
N ARG A 122 20.99 -0.23 17.95
CA ARG A 122 20.43 -0.65 19.23
C ARG A 122 20.05 0.57 20.07
N ILE A 123 18.79 0.60 20.51
CA ILE A 123 18.27 1.63 21.41
C ILE A 123 17.90 0.93 22.73
N GLU A 124 18.60 1.32 23.79
CA GLU A 124 18.31 0.80 25.12
C GLU A 124 17.06 1.45 25.69
N LYS A 125 16.26 0.68 26.44
CA LYS A 125 15.09 1.19 27.13
C LYS A 125 15.52 1.94 28.41
N THR A 126 16.01 3.15 28.22
CA THR A 126 16.39 4.02 29.35
C THR A 126 15.14 4.42 30.16
N PRO A 127 15.32 4.84 31.42
CA PRO A 127 14.21 5.34 32.26
C PRO A 127 13.43 6.47 31.56
N GLU A 128 14.11 7.35 30.81
CA GLU A 128 13.50 8.48 30.08
C GLU A 128 12.61 7.98 28.94
N ILE A 129 13.05 6.97 28.18
CA ILE A 129 12.25 6.36 27.11
C ILE A 129 11.02 5.70 27.68
N ILE A 130 11.18 4.94 28.76
CA ILE A 130 10.07 4.29 29.46
C ILE A 130 9.09 5.34 30.00
N ALA A 131 9.59 6.40 30.66
CA ALA A 131 8.75 7.49 31.14
C ALA A 131 7.96 8.15 30.02
N ARG A 132 8.58 8.41 28.86
CA ARG A 132 7.89 8.97 27.68
C ARG A 132 6.79 8.05 27.15
N MET A 133 7.01 6.73 27.12
CA MET A 133 5.97 5.76 26.74
C MET A 133 4.80 5.77 27.71
N TYR A 134 5.08 5.75 29.03
CA TYR A 134 4.06 5.84 30.06
C TYR A 134 3.29 7.15 30.00
N GLU A 135 3.98 8.25 29.82
CA GLU A 135 3.34 9.56 29.68
C GLU A 135 2.40 9.59 28.49
N LYS A 136 2.82 9.08 27.34
CA LYS A 136 2.03 9.12 26.09
C LYS A 136 0.79 8.24 26.12
N TYR A 137 0.84 7.06 26.76
CA TYR A 137 -0.22 6.07 26.67
C TYR A 137 -1.00 5.85 27.96
N ASN A 138 -0.56 6.42 29.06
CA ASN A 138 -1.27 6.31 30.35
C ASN A 138 -2.52 7.20 30.36
N LEU A 139 -3.69 6.59 30.49
CA LEU A 139 -4.98 7.30 30.55
C LEU A 139 -5.10 8.28 31.71
N VAL A 140 -4.42 8.04 32.84
CA VAL A 140 -4.43 8.95 33.98
C VAL A 140 -3.82 10.30 33.61
N ARG A 141 -2.79 10.30 32.74
CA ARG A 141 -2.10 11.53 32.30
C ARG A 141 -2.69 12.11 31.02
N HIS A 142 -3.12 11.23 30.12
CA HIS A 142 -3.70 11.61 28.83
C HIS A 142 -5.04 10.87 28.61
N PRO A 143 -6.17 11.44 29.06
CA PRO A 143 -7.48 10.80 28.97
C PRO A 143 -7.93 10.43 27.53
N LYS A 144 -7.32 11.06 26.51
CA LYS A 144 -7.58 10.79 25.09
C LYS A 144 -6.53 9.88 24.45
N ALA A 145 -5.56 9.37 25.24
CA ALA A 145 -4.55 8.47 24.68
C ALA A 145 -5.22 7.20 24.12
N LEU A 146 -4.83 6.82 22.91
CA LEU A 146 -5.32 5.62 22.23
C LEU A 146 -4.13 4.82 21.69
N PHE A 147 -4.09 3.55 22.06
CA PHE A 147 -3.10 2.62 21.55
C PHE A 147 -3.71 1.86 20.38
N SER A 148 -3.46 2.35 19.17
CA SER A 148 -4.13 1.88 17.95
C SER A 148 -3.61 0.51 17.48
N PRO A 149 -4.41 -0.25 16.69
CA PRO A 149 -3.95 -1.48 16.03
C PRO A 149 -2.71 -1.27 15.15
N SER A 150 -2.58 -0.10 14.52
CA SER A 150 -1.41 0.26 13.74
C SER A 150 -0.14 0.39 14.59
N ALA A 151 -0.26 0.90 15.81
CA ALA A 151 0.86 0.98 16.76
C ALA A 151 1.26 -0.42 17.26
N LEU A 152 0.26 -1.27 17.57
CA LEU A 152 0.49 -2.67 17.94
C LEU A 152 1.15 -3.45 16.80
N ASN A 153 0.65 -3.32 15.58
CA ASN A 153 1.24 -3.93 14.40
C ASN A 153 2.69 -3.48 14.20
N ALA A 154 2.96 -2.18 14.31
CA ALA A 154 4.32 -1.65 14.21
C ALA A 154 5.27 -2.24 15.26
N TYR A 155 4.79 -2.45 16.49
CA TYR A 155 5.57 -3.08 17.56
C TYR A 155 5.87 -4.56 17.28
N LEU A 156 4.87 -5.30 16.79
CA LEU A 156 5.01 -6.71 16.46
C LEU A 156 5.91 -6.93 15.23
N ASP A 157 5.83 -6.06 14.23
CA ASP A 157 6.66 -6.15 13.03
C ASP A 157 8.11 -5.73 13.28
N CYS A 158 8.30 -4.58 13.95
CA CYS A 158 9.63 -4.04 14.22
C CYS A 158 9.60 -3.07 15.41
N ARG A 159 10.27 -3.45 16.51
CA ARG A 159 10.34 -2.64 17.74
C ARG A 159 11.01 -1.28 17.53
N LEU A 160 12.01 -1.19 16.63
CA LEU A 160 12.65 0.08 16.27
C LEU A 160 11.69 1.00 15.50
N LYS A 161 10.92 0.45 14.56
CA LYS A 161 9.87 1.19 13.84
C LYS A 161 8.82 1.75 14.80
N PHE A 162 8.39 0.94 15.76
CA PHE A 162 7.48 1.40 16.82
C PHE A 162 8.09 2.53 17.64
N TYR A 163 9.34 2.38 18.09
CA TYR A 163 10.02 3.42 18.86
C TYR A 163 10.10 4.74 18.09
N TYR A 164 10.62 4.72 16.86
CA TYR A 164 10.77 5.93 16.07
C TYR A 164 9.43 6.61 15.80
N ARG A 165 8.45 5.85 15.33
CA ARG A 165 7.16 6.42 14.90
C ARG A 165 6.25 6.80 16.09
N TYR A 166 6.15 5.93 17.07
CA TYR A 166 5.15 6.04 18.15
C TYR A 166 5.68 6.55 19.47
N VAL A 167 6.96 6.43 19.76
CA VAL A 167 7.57 6.92 21.01
C VAL A 167 8.33 8.23 20.74
N ALA A 168 9.26 8.22 19.80
CA ALA A 168 10.05 9.40 19.43
C ALA A 168 9.24 10.41 18.59
N GLY A 169 8.16 9.97 17.92
CA GLY A 169 7.30 10.85 17.13
C GLY A 169 7.88 11.28 15.79
N LEU A 170 8.85 10.51 15.26
CA LEU A 170 9.41 10.79 13.93
C LEU A 170 8.39 10.47 12.85
N LYS A 171 8.15 11.44 11.98
CA LYS A 171 7.32 11.31 10.78
C LYS A 171 8.19 11.58 9.56
N ALA A 172 7.96 10.82 8.49
CA ALA A 172 8.49 11.21 7.20
C ALA A 172 7.87 12.55 6.78
N PRO A 173 8.61 13.43 6.10
CA PRO A 173 8.02 14.62 5.51
C PRO A 173 6.87 14.23 4.57
N ASP A 174 5.78 14.96 4.63
CA ASP A 174 4.69 14.78 3.66
C ASP A 174 5.17 15.30 2.30
N GLU A 175 5.32 14.42 1.33
CA GLU A 175 5.59 14.80 -0.06
C GLU A 175 4.28 15.27 -0.68
N VAL A 176 4.25 16.53 -1.11
CA VAL A 176 3.12 17.05 -1.88
C VAL A 176 3.16 16.41 -3.26
N SER A 177 2.41 15.35 -3.45
CA SER A 177 2.25 14.68 -4.73
C SER A 177 0.96 15.13 -5.41
N ALA A 178 1.06 15.46 -6.70
CA ALA A 178 -0.12 15.65 -7.54
C ALA A 178 -0.81 14.32 -7.92
N GLU A 179 -0.19 13.20 -7.58
CA GLU A 179 -0.67 11.85 -7.85
C GLU A 179 -1.31 11.25 -6.60
N ILE A 180 -2.33 10.43 -6.85
CA ILE A 180 -3.04 9.69 -5.80
C ILE A 180 -2.26 8.40 -5.52
N ASP A 181 -1.67 8.30 -4.34
CA ASP A 181 -1.04 7.10 -3.85
C ASP A 181 -2.07 6.05 -3.39
N SER A 182 -1.61 4.86 -3.04
CA SER A 182 -2.49 3.77 -2.62
C SER A 182 -3.22 4.04 -1.30
N ALA A 183 -2.63 4.85 -0.41
CA ALA A 183 -3.24 5.17 0.88
C ALA A 183 -4.38 6.17 0.68
N LEU A 184 -4.14 7.24 -0.07
CA LEU A 184 -5.14 8.24 -0.40
C LEU A 184 -6.28 7.66 -1.25
N PHE A 185 -5.95 6.75 -2.20
CA PHE A 185 -6.97 5.99 -2.95
C PHE A 185 -7.90 5.22 -2.00
N GLY A 186 -7.34 4.56 -0.99
CA GLY A 186 -8.11 3.89 0.06
C GLY A 186 -9.02 4.86 0.83
N THR A 187 -8.48 6.00 1.28
CA THR A 187 -9.23 7.02 2.02
C THR A 187 -10.43 7.55 1.21
N ILE A 188 -10.22 7.87 -0.07
CA ILE A 188 -11.30 8.34 -0.96
C ILE A 188 -12.36 7.26 -1.14
N PHE A 189 -11.95 5.97 -1.28
CA PHE A 189 -12.88 4.86 -1.37
C PHE A 189 -13.72 4.71 -0.10
N HIS A 190 -13.09 4.70 1.10
CA HIS A 190 -13.80 4.60 2.39
C HIS A 190 -14.80 5.73 2.55
N ARG A 191 -14.40 6.96 2.21
CA ARG A 191 -15.30 8.12 2.27
C ARG A 191 -16.46 7.99 1.29
N SER A 192 -16.22 7.50 0.07
CA SER A 192 -17.28 7.25 -0.93
C SER A 192 -18.28 6.19 -0.44
N ALA A 193 -17.79 5.12 0.18
CA ALA A 193 -18.62 4.08 0.76
C ALA A 193 -19.46 4.62 1.94
N GLU A 194 -18.84 5.38 2.84
CA GLU A 194 -19.52 6.04 3.95
C GLU A 194 -20.67 6.92 3.48
N LEU A 195 -20.45 7.77 2.48
CA LEU A 195 -21.48 8.63 1.89
C LEU A 195 -22.64 7.82 1.31
N ALA A 196 -22.34 6.73 0.58
CA ALA A 196 -23.35 5.88 -0.02
C ALA A 196 -24.24 5.19 1.04
N TYR A 197 -23.62 4.65 2.10
CA TYR A 197 -24.38 3.99 3.16
C TYR A 197 -25.11 4.96 4.08
N LYS A 198 -24.59 6.14 4.33
CA LYS A 198 -25.32 7.21 5.04
C LYS A 198 -26.62 7.59 4.31
N ASP A 199 -26.57 7.65 2.99
CA ASP A 199 -27.74 7.94 2.20
C ASP A 199 -28.74 6.77 2.20
N LEU A 200 -28.27 5.52 2.07
CA LEU A 200 -29.11 4.33 2.16
C LEU A 200 -29.82 4.21 3.53
N THR A 201 -29.17 4.67 4.59
CA THR A 201 -29.70 4.59 5.97
C THR A 201 -30.43 5.86 6.42
N ALA A 202 -30.60 6.85 5.55
CA ALA A 202 -31.24 8.13 5.90
C ALA A 202 -32.68 7.97 6.42
N ASN A 203 -33.40 6.94 5.94
CA ASN A 203 -34.79 6.65 6.30
C ASN A 203 -34.95 5.44 7.22
N GLY A 204 -33.85 4.85 7.68
CA GLY A 204 -33.84 3.69 8.56
C GLY A 204 -32.57 2.87 8.43
N LYS A 205 -32.25 2.10 9.45
CA LYS A 205 -30.99 1.33 9.49
C LYS A 205 -31.01 0.03 8.68
N GLU A 206 -32.19 -0.48 8.34
CA GLU A 206 -32.33 -1.72 7.55
C GLU A 206 -32.04 -1.42 6.08
N ILE A 207 -31.11 -2.16 5.51
CA ILE A 207 -30.75 -2.10 4.08
C ILE A 207 -31.34 -3.33 3.39
N ARG A 208 -32.23 -3.09 2.44
CA ARG A 208 -32.92 -4.12 1.68
C ARG A 208 -32.30 -4.30 0.30
N LYS A 209 -32.63 -5.40 -0.36
CA LYS A 209 -32.16 -5.67 -1.73
C LYS A 209 -32.62 -4.59 -2.72
N GLU A 210 -33.87 -4.16 -2.59
CA GLU A 210 -34.48 -3.15 -3.46
C GLU A 210 -33.72 -1.80 -3.39
N ASP A 211 -33.29 -1.40 -2.19
CA ASP A 211 -32.56 -0.15 -1.96
C ASP A 211 -31.19 -0.20 -2.66
N LEU A 212 -30.48 -1.34 -2.55
CA LEU A 212 -29.20 -1.58 -3.21
C LEU A 212 -29.33 -1.65 -4.73
N GLU A 213 -30.37 -2.32 -5.25
CA GLU A 213 -30.65 -2.39 -6.69
C GLU A 213 -30.95 -1.01 -7.26
N GLN A 214 -31.78 -0.23 -6.57
CA GLN A 214 -32.09 1.13 -6.97
C GLN A 214 -30.83 2.02 -7.05
N LEU A 215 -29.97 1.91 -6.05
CA LEU A 215 -28.72 2.65 -6.05
C LEU A 215 -27.77 2.20 -7.16
N LEU A 216 -27.65 0.89 -7.39
CA LEU A 216 -26.81 0.31 -8.45
C LEU A 216 -27.22 0.75 -9.87
N ARG A 217 -28.51 1.07 -10.08
CA ARG A 217 -29.03 1.59 -11.36
C ARG A 217 -28.77 3.10 -11.55
N ASN A 218 -28.34 3.80 -10.51
CA ASN A 218 -28.13 5.24 -10.54
C ASN A 218 -26.64 5.62 -10.60
N ASP A 219 -26.07 5.52 -11.80
CA ASP A 219 -24.65 5.83 -12.04
C ASP A 219 -24.27 7.25 -11.66
N VAL A 220 -25.18 8.22 -11.86
CA VAL A 220 -24.93 9.62 -11.51
C VAL A 220 -24.76 9.78 -10.00
N LYS A 221 -25.61 9.10 -9.22
CA LYS A 221 -25.54 9.16 -7.76
C LYS A 221 -24.26 8.52 -7.23
N LEU A 222 -23.86 7.37 -7.79
CA LEU A 222 -22.59 6.71 -7.44
C LEU A 222 -21.39 7.59 -7.75
N GLN A 223 -21.38 8.26 -8.92
CA GLN A 223 -20.32 9.17 -9.28
C GLN A 223 -20.27 10.40 -8.35
N ASN A 224 -21.42 10.91 -7.94
CA ASN A 224 -21.49 12.06 -7.02
C ASN A 224 -20.89 11.75 -5.64
N TYR A 225 -21.01 10.52 -5.11
CA TYR A 225 -20.35 10.16 -3.87
C TYR A 225 -18.84 10.16 -4.02
N VAL A 226 -18.33 9.62 -5.14
CA VAL A 226 -16.90 9.63 -5.44
C VAL A 226 -16.39 11.06 -5.62
N ASP A 227 -17.08 11.89 -6.37
CA ASP A 227 -16.68 13.29 -6.60
C ASP A 227 -16.69 14.09 -5.29
N THR A 228 -17.64 13.81 -4.39
CA THR A 228 -17.68 14.44 -3.07
C THR A 228 -16.50 13.99 -2.22
N ALA A 229 -16.20 12.71 -2.19
CA ALA A 229 -15.05 12.19 -1.48
C ALA A 229 -13.72 12.75 -2.02
N PHE A 230 -13.58 12.90 -3.35
CA PHE A 230 -12.42 13.56 -3.95
C PHE A 230 -12.26 15.00 -3.51
N LYS A 231 -13.36 15.77 -3.46
CA LYS A 231 -13.33 17.16 -3.00
C LYS A 231 -12.85 17.28 -1.57
N GLU A 232 -13.34 16.39 -0.70
CA GLU A 232 -13.03 16.40 0.72
C GLU A 232 -11.61 15.91 1.02
N GLU A 233 -11.21 14.73 0.45
CA GLU A 233 -10.02 14.01 0.84
C GLU A 233 -8.77 14.32 -0.01
N PHE A 234 -8.95 14.79 -1.23
CA PHE A 234 -7.85 15.10 -2.13
C PHE A 234 -7.68 16.61 -2.38
N PHE A 235 -8.75 17.26 -2.84
CA PHE A 235 -8.67 18.67 -3.18
C PHE A 235 -8.79 19.59 -1.96
N HIS A 236 -9.38 19.12 -0.87
CA HIS A 236 -9.67 19.89 0.35
C HIS A 236 -10.42 21.20 0.07
N VAL A 237 -11.41 21.14 -0.84
CA VAL A 237 -12.23 22.26 -1.28
C VAL A 237 -13.67 22.14 -0.79
N LEU A 238 -14.41 23.24 -0.82
CA LEU A 238 -15.82 23.26 -0.42
C LEU A 238 -16.68 22.41 -1.39
N PRO A 239 -17.79 21.83 -0.91
CA PRO A 239 -18.69 21.02 -1.75
C PRO A 239 -19.23 21.76 -2.99
N THR A 240 -19.31 23.10 -2.94
CA THR A 240 -19.78 23.96 -4.03
C THR A 240 -18.73 24.16 -5.12
N GLU A 241 -17.48 23.92 -4.83
CA GLU A 241 -16.40 24.08 -5.80
C GLU A 241 -16.34 22.92 -6.79
N ARG A 242 -15.85 23.18 -7.99
CA ARG A 242 -15.70 22.17 -9.04
C ARG A 242 -14.24 22.12 -9.49
N PRO A 243 -13.40 21.36 -8.78
CA PRO A 243 -12.02 21.19 -9.19
C PRO A 243 -11.93 20.45 -10.52
N GLU A 244 -10.96 20.83 -11.35
CA GLU A 244 -10.68 20.14 -12.60
C GLU A 244 -9.81 18.91 -12.33
N TYR A 245 -10.27 17.76 -12.78
CA TYR A 245 -9.51 16.51 -12.71
C TYR A 245 -8.49 16.44 -13.83
N ASN A 246 -7.27 16.04 -13.52
CA ASN A 246 -6.33 15.58 -14.54
C ASN A 246 -6.68 14.17 -15.03
N GLY A 247 -5.97 13.69 -16.08
CA GLY A 247 -6.27 12.37 -16.67
C GLY A 247 -6.14 11.20 -15.70
N THR A 248 -5.13 11.21 -14.83
CA THR A 248 -4.90 10.15 -13.83
C THR A 248 -5.98 10.18 -12.75
N GLN A 249 -6.38 11.36 -12.28
CA GLN A 249 -7.44 11.53 -11.30
C GLN A 249 -8.80 11.04 -11.83
N LEU A 250 -9.12 11.33 -13.12
CA LEU A 250 -10.32 10.81 -13.76
C LEU A 250 -10.35 9.27 -13.83
N ILE A 251 -9.20 8.65 -14.11
CA ILE A 251 -9.07 7.19 -14.10
C ILE A 251 -9.33 6.66 -12.68
N ASN A 252 -8.68 7.25 -11.67
CA ASN A 252 -8.86 6.85 -10.28
C ASN A 252 -10.31 7.00 -9.82
N ALA A 253 -11.00 8.10 -10.18
CA ALA A 253 -12.41 8.30 -9.86
C ALA A 253 -13.30 7.21 -10.48
N LYS A 254 -13.05 6.82 -11.74
CA LYS A 254 -13.78 5.74 -12.40
C LYS A 254 -13.52 4.38 -11.75
N VAL A 255 -12.28 4.11 -11.35
CA VAL A 255 -11.93 2.85 -10.65
C VAL A 255 -12.60 2.80 -9.28
N ILE A 256 -12.59 3.89 -8.51
CA ILE A 256 -13.27 3.97 -7.21
C ILE A 256 -14.78 3.79 -7.38
N ALA A 257 -15.41 4.40 -8.38
CA ALA A 257 -16.82 4.18 -8.68
C ALA A 257 -17.11 2.72 -9.04
N SER A 258 -16.21 2.05 -9.78
CA SER A 258 -16.31 0.62 -10.04
C SER A 258 -16.20 -0.23 -8.77
N TYR A 259 -15.29 0.12 -7.86
CA TYR A 259 -15.12 -0.54 -6.58
C TYR A 259 -16.35 -0.36 -5.68
N LEU A 260 -16.93 0.83 -5.67
CA LEU A 260 -18.18 1.10 -4.95
C LEU A 260 -19.33 0.20 -5.49
N ARG A 261 -19.42 0.03 -6.81
CA ARG A 261 -20.39 -0.91 -7.40
C ARG A 261 -20.12 -2.37 -7.00
N GLN A 262 -18.86 -2.78 -6.92
CA GLN A 262 -18.50 -4.13 -6.47
C GLN A 262 -18.89 -4.36 -5.01
N LEU A 263 -18.65 -3.38 -4.14
CA LEU A 263 -19.07 -3.41 -2.75
C LEU A 263 -20.61 -3.59 -2.65
N LEU A 264 -21.38 -2.76 -3.33
CA LEU A 264 -22.85 -2.82 -3.31
C LEU A 264 -23.40 -4.14 -3.89
N ARG A 265 -22.74 -4.72 -4.91
CA ARG A 265 -23.11 -6.04 -5.46
C ARG A 265 -22.83 -7.17 -4.48
N ASN A 266 -21.72 -7.10 -3.75
CA ASN A 266 -21.44 -8.07 -2.69
C ASN A 266 -22.49 -7.98 -1.59
N ASP A 267 -22.87 -6.77 -1.19
CA ASP A 267 -23.90 -6.58 -0.18
C ASP A 267 -25.31 -6.94 -0.65
N LEU A 268 -25.61 -6.85 -1.95
CA LEU A 268 -26.86 -7.33 -2.52
C LEU A 268 -27.05 -8.83 -2.30
N GLN A 269 -25.97 -9.62 -2.31
CA GLN A 269 -26.02 -11.05 -1.99
C GLN A 269 -26.24 -11.29 -0.49
N TYR A 270 -25.74 -10.40 0.35
CA TYR A 270 -25.86 -10.49 1.81
C TYR A 270 -27.18 -9.94 2.35
N ALA A 271 -27.79 -8.97 1.70
CA ALA A 271 -29.04 -8.31 2.11
C ALA A 271 -30.22 -9.28 2.32
N PRO A 272 -31.18 -8.99 3.23
CA PRO A 272 -31.26 -7.79 4.06
C PRO A 272 -30.33 -7.86 5.30
N PHE A 273 -29.89 -6.69 5.76
CA PHE A 273 -29.09 -6.53 6.99
C PHE A 273 -29.34 -5.15 7.61
N THR A 274 -29.00 -5.00 8.88
CA THR A 274 -29.11 -3.72 9.60
C THR A 274 -27.74 -3.07 9.72
N MET A 275 -27.61 -1.82 9.30
CA MET A 275 -26.41 -1.01 9.50
C MET A 275 -26.33 -0.55 10.96
N GLU A 276 -25.31 -0.97 11.68
CA GLU A 276 -25.10 -0.59 13.09
C GLU A 276 -24.21 0.66 13.21
N GLY A 277 -23.23 0.81 12.32
CA GLY A 277 -22.37 1.97 12.30
C GLY A 277 -21.38 1.99 11.14
N MET A 278 -20.91 3.17 10.79
CA MET A 278 -19.88 3.45 9.80
C MET A 278 -18.85 4.40 10.41
N GLU A 279 -17.55 4.11 10.23
CA GLU A 279 -16.44 4.89 10.79
C GLU A 279 -16.59 5.14 12.30
N GLU A 280 -17.03 4.10 13.03
CA GLU A 280 -17.34 4.22 14.44
C GLU A 280 -16.10 3.97 15.32
N PRO A 281 -15.80 4.88 16.26
CA PRO A 281 -14.70 4.69 17.19
C PRO A 281 -15.04 3.60 18.21
N VAL A 282 -14.14 2.64 18.36
CA VAL A 282 -14.25 1.59 19.38
C VAL A 282 -12.98 1.51 20.20
N ASN A 283 -13.16 1.35 21.50
CA ASN A 283 -12.04 1.27 22.44
C ASN A 283 -12.39 0.44 23.65
N GLU A 284 -11.36 -0.08 24.33
CA GLU A 284 -11.44 -0.79 25.59
C GLU A 284 -10.29 -0.35 26.49
N ILE A 285 -10.59 -0.17 27.77
CA ILE A 285 -9.57 0.14 28.76
C ILE A 285 -9.07 -1.16 29.38
N MET A 286 -7.76 -1.40 29.24
CA MET A 286 -7.06 -2.52 29.85
C MET A 286 -6.13 -2.02 30.95
N GLU A 287 -6.23 -2.62 32.15
CA GLU A 287 -5.26 -2.39 33.19
C GLU A 287 -4.17 -3.46 33.18
N ILE A 288 -2.93 -3.01 33.13
CA ILE A 288 -1.74 -3.88 33.08
C ILE A 288 -0.90 -3.59 34.32
N GLU A 289 -0.52 -4.62 35.06
CA GLU A 289 0.45 -4.49 36.13
C GLU A 289 1.86 -4.39 35.57
N THR A 290 2.59 -3.39 35.95
CA THR A 290 3.96 -3.14 35.55
C THR A 290 4.86 -2.96 36.76
N PRO A 291 6.18 -3.10 36.63
CA PRO A 291 7.11 -2.83 37.72
C PRO A 291 7.00 -1.41 38.35
N GLN A 292 6.46 -0.45 37.55
CA GLN A 292 6.25 0.94 37.97
C GLN A 292 4.84 1.20 38.52
N GLY A 293 3.99 0.18 38.64
CA GLY A 293 2.61 0.28 39.06
C GLY A 293 1.59 -0.08 38.00
N LYS A 294 0.32 0.14 38.26
CA LYS A 294 -0.76 -0.12 37.33
C LYS A 294 -0.75 0.88 36.17
N LEU A 295 -0.80 0.39 34.97
CA LEU A 295 -0.92 1.18 33.74
C LEU A 295 -2.28 0.92 33.11
N ALA A 296 -3.11 1.96 33.00
CA ALA A 296 -4.35 1.90 32.25
C ALA A 296 -4.10 2.30 30.78
N LEU A 297 -4.31 1.39 29.86
CA LEU A 297 -4.19 1.60 28.43
C LEU A 297 -5.56 1.60 27.78
N ASN A 298 -5.80 2.56 26.90
CA ASN A 298 -6.96 2.59 26.03
C ASN A 298 -6.57 1.99 24.67
N ILE A 299 -7.11 0.81 24.36
CA ILE A 299 -6.81 0.10 23.10
C ILE A 299 -8.02 0.19 22.20
N GLY A 300 -7.83 0.58 20.94
CA GLY A 300 -8.92 0.69 19.99
C GLY A 300 -8.56 1.47 18.74
N GLY A 301 -9.58 1.85 18.01
CA GLY A 301 -9.46 2.60 16.75
C GLY A 301 -10.83 2.85 16.16
N THR A 302 -10.89 2.97 14.84
CA THR A 302 -12.13 3.18 14.09
C THR A 302 -12.45 1.91 13.30
N ILE A 303 -13.69 1.45 13.37
CA ILE A 303 -14.21 0.36 12.55
C ILE A 303 -14.85 0.96 11.31
N ASP A 304 -14.44 0.53 10.13
CA ASP A 304 -14.96 1.03 8.86
C ASP A 304 -16.47 0.84 8.77
N ARG A 305 -16.96 -0.38 9.13
CA ARG A 305 -18.38 -0.69 9.09
C ARG A 305 -18.76 -1.78 10.10
N MET A 306 -19.90 -1.61 10.73
CA MET A 306 -20.60 -2.63 11.52
C MET A 306 -22.00 -2.85 10.97
N ASP A 307 -22.37 -4.09 10.74
CA ASP A 307 -23.72 -4.48 10.35
C ASP A 307 -24.16 -5.76 11.05
N SER A 308 -25.48 -5.92 11.22
CA SER A 308 -26.05 -7.10 11.88
C SER A 308 -27.04 -7.83 10.98
N LYS A 309 -27.05 -9.15 11.09
CA LYS A 309 -28.03 -10.03 10.46
C LYS A 309 -28.37 -11.18 11.40
N GLY A 310 -29.62 -11.23 11.85
CA GLY A 310 -30.04 -12.18 12.88
C GLY A 310 -29.33 -11.93 14.21
N ASP A 311 -28.64 -12.94 14.72
CA ASP A 311 -27.89 -12.89 15.99
C ASP A 311 -26.40 -12.54 15.82
N THR A 312 -25.98 -12.18 14.60
CA THR A 312 -24.57 -11.99 14.27
C THR A 312 -24.29 -10.53 13.90
N LEU A 313 -23.32 -9.93 14.58
CA LEU A 313 -22.73 -8.65 14.24
C LEU A 313 -21.48 -8.88 13.39
N ARG A 314 -21.45 -8.35 12.19
CA ARG A 314 -20.28 -8.38 11.31
C ARG A 314 -19.49 -7.08 11.46
N ILE A 315 -18.18 -7.21 11.67
CA ILE A 315 -17.23 -6.11 11.68
C ILE A 315 -16.47 -6.17 10.38
N VAL A 316 -16.64 -5.18 9.52
CA VAL A 316 -16.06 -5.16 8.18
C VAL A 316 -15.00 -4.10 8.10
N ASP A 317 -13.81 -4.51 7.67
CA ASP A 317 -12.70 -3.64 7.29
C ASP A 317 -12.49 -3.74 5.78
N TYR A 318 -12.46 -2.60 5.09
CA TYR A 318 -12.33 -2.54 3.64
C TYR A 318 -10.88 -2.50 3.19
N LYS A 319 -10.54 -3.27 2.15
CA LYS A 319 -9.22 -3.23 1.54
C LYS A 319 -9.32 -3.07 0.03
N THR A 320 -8.82 -1.94 -0.46
CA THR A 320 -8.75 -1.63 -1.90
C THR A 320 -7.58 -2.30 -2.60
N GLY A 321 -6.56 -2.72 -1.84
CA GLY A 321 -5.37 -3.40 -2.34
C GLY A 321 -4.96 -4.59 -1.48
N GLY A 322 -3.84 -5.22 -1.81
CA GLY A 322 -3.32 -6.38 -1.11
C GLY A 322 -3.99 -7.70 -1.50
N SER A 323 -3.63 -8.78 -0.80
CA SER A 323 -4.19 -10.11 -1.03
C SER A 323 -4.65 -10.73 0.27
N PRO A 324 -5.75 -11.48 0.28
CA PRO A 324 -6.19 -12.24 1.43
C PRO A 324 -5.08 -13.18 1.93
N LYS A 325 -4.91 -13.20 3.24
CA LYS A 325 -4.05 -14.17 3.93
C LYS A 325 -4.94 -14.98 4.85
N THR A 326 -4.64 -16.28 4.98
CA THR A 326 -5.35 -17.16 5.88
C THR A 326 -4.35 -17.69 6.89
N PRO A 327 -4.30 -17.15 8.12
CA PRO A 327 -3.45 -17.69 9.16
C PRO A 327 -3.97 -19.06 9.60
N GLU A 328 -3.06 -19.99 9.87
CA GLU A 328 -3.41 -21.33 10.35
C GLU A 328 -3.88 -21.31 11.80
N ASN A 329 -3.34 -20.40 12.60
CA ASN A 329 -3.64 -20.26 14.01
C ASN A 329 -3.51 -18.81 14.50
N ILE A 330 -3.96 -18.58 15.72
CA ILE A 330 -3.92 -17.26 16.36
C ILE A 330 -2.48 -16.78 16.64
N GLU A 331 -1.57 -17.69 16.94
CA GLU A 331 -0.17 -17.38 17.26
C GLU A 331 0.53 -16.68 16.10
N GLN A 332 0.18 -17.00 14.87
CA GLN A 332 0.74 -16.32 13.67
C GLN A 332 0.41 -14.83 13.61
N LEU A 333 -0.67 -14.39 14.26
CA LEU A 333 -1.01 -12.96 14.34
C LEU A 333 0.00 -12.17 15.21
N PHE A 334 0.66 -12.85 16.14
CA PHE A 334 1.57 -12.24 17.11
C PHE A 334 3.04 -12.53 16.84
N THR A 335 3.34 -13.54 16.04
CA THR A 335 4.71 -13.94 15.74
C THR A 335 5.32 -13.00 14.69
N PRO A 336 6.44 -12.31 14.99
CA PRO A 336 7.14 -11.50 14.02
C PRO A 336 7.60 -12.35 12.83
N ALA A 337 7.12 -12.04 11.65
CA ALA A 337 7.49 -12.71 10.40
C ALA A 337 7.26 -11.78 9.21
N ASP A 338 8.03 -11.99 8.14
CA ASP A 338 7.76 -11.31 6.88
C ASP A 338 6.37 -11.72 6.36
N GLY A 339 5.57 -10.70 6.12
CA GLY A 339 4.21 -10.91 5.62
C GLY A 339 3.20 -11.35 6.69
N ARG A 340 3.43 -11.07 7.99
CA ARG A 340 2.43 -11.25 9.05
C ARG A 340 1.06 -10.67 8.63
N PRO A 341 -0.07 -11.33 8.96
CA PRO A 341 -1.41 -10.90 8.53
C PRO A 341 -1.93 -9.72 9.39
N ASN A 342 -1.34 -8.53 9.22
CA ASN A 342 -1.59 -7.32 10.00
C ASN A 342 -3.06 -6.86 9.97
N TYR A 343 -3.73 -7.00 8.83
CA TYR A 343 -5.13 -6.60 8.69
C TYR A 343 -6.06 -7.54 9.46
N ILE A 344 -5.75 -8.84 9.44
CA ILE A 344 -6.51 -9.83 10.22
C ILE A 344 -6.36 -9.54 11.71
N PHE A 345 -5.12 -9.26 12.18
CA PHE A 345 -4.89 -8.85 13.57
C PHE A 345 -5.75 -7.64 13.96
N GLN A 346 -5.81 -6.61 13.12
CA GLN A 346 -6.63 -5.42 13.36
C GLN A 346 -8.10 -5.77 13.49
N THR A 347 -8.64 -6.55 12.54
CA THR A 347 -10.05 -6.93 12.52
C THR A 347 -10.41 -7.81 13.73
N PHE A 348 -9.52 -8.74 14.13
CA PHE A 348 -9.72 -9.56 15.32
C PHE A 348 -9.65 -8.76 16.62
N LEU A 349 -8.79 -7.75 16.70
CA LEU A 349 -8.74 -6.85 17.85
C LEU A 349 -10.07 -6.11 18.04
N TYR A 350 -10.63 -5.57 16.95
CA TYR A 350 -11.95 -4.93 17.00
C TYR A 350 -13.05 -5.92 17.37
N ALA A 351 -13.02 -7.12 16.79
CA ALA A 351 -13.97 -8.17 17.14
C ALA A 351 -13.90 -8.54 18.62
N SER A 352 -12.69 -8.66 19.20
CA SER A 352 -12.49 -8.93 20.62
C SER A 352 -13.08 -7.83 21.52
N ILE A 353 -12.89 -6.55 21.15
CA ILE A 353 -13.48 -5.42 21.88
C ILE A 353 -15.01 -5.49 21.83
N MET A 354 -15.58 -5.77 20.65
CA MET A 354 -17.03 -5.81 20.48
C MET A 354 -17.67 -7.03 21.16
N CYS A 355 -17.03 -8.19 21.15
CA CYS A 355 -17.51 -9.37 21.91
C CYS A 355 -17.69 -9.13 23.40
N ARG A 356 -16.89 -8.20 23.98
CA ARG A 356 -17.00 -7.86 25.41
C ARG A 356 -18.08 -6.81 25.68
N LYS A 357 -18.43 -6.00 24.69
CA LYS A 357 -19.40 -4.91 24.82
C LYS A 357 -20.84 -5.33 24.56
N GLN A 358 -21.05 -6.43 23.87
CA GLN A 358 -22.38 -6.88 23.47
C GLN A 358 -22.54 -8.41 23.48
N SER A 359 -23.78 -8.87 23.42
CA SER A 359 -24.12 -10.29 23.51
C SER A 359 -24.28 -11.00 22.16
N LEU A 360 -24.21 -10.27 21.05
CA LEU A 360 -24.31 -10.86 19.72
C LEU A 360 -23.04 -11.65 19.38
N LYS A 361 -23.14 -12.62 18.51
CA LYS A 361 -21.98 -13.27 17.90
C LYS A 361 -21.28 -12.26 17.01
N VAL A 362 -19.95 -12.18 17.08
CA VAL A 362 -19.16 -11.22 16.29
C VAL A 362 -18.43 -11.96 15.19
N ALA A 363 -18.64 -11.54 13.95
CA ALA A 363 -17.99 -12.07 12.75
C ALA A 363 -16.97 -11.07 12.20
N PRO A 364 -15.67 -11.23 12.47
CA PRO A 364 -14.62 -10.41 11.86
C PRO A 364 -14.59 -10.64 10.35
N SER A 365 -14.61 -9.55 9.58
CA SER A 365 -14.68 -9.61 8.13
C SER A 365 -13.68 -8.66 7.50
N LEU A 366 -12.97 -9.15 6.50
CA LEU A 366 -11.98 -8.38 5.74
C LEU A 366 -12.37 -8.40 4.25
N LEU A 367 -12.91 -7.29 3.78
CA LEU A 367 -13.47 -7.21 2.44
C LEU A 367 -12.47 -6.64 1.44
N TYR A 368 -11.84 -7.51 0.67
CA TYR A 368 -11.00 -7.12 -0.47
C TYR A 368 -11.88 -6.77 -1.67
N ILE A 369 -12.02 -5.47 -1.95
CA ILE A 369 -12.97 -4.95 -2.94
C ILE A 369 -12.75 -5.53 -4.33
N HIS A 370 -11.50 -5.66 -4.76
CA HIS A 370 -11.17 -6.22 -6.08
C HIS A 370 -11.55 -7.70 -6.24
N ARG A 371 -11.84 -8.42 -5.13
CA ARG A 371 -12.31 -9.80 -5.12
C ARG A 371 -13.82 -9.93 -4.86
N ALA A 372 -14.46 -8.86 -4.44
CA ALA A 372 -15.89 -8.83 -4.10
C ALA A 372 -16.82 -9.17 -5.28
N ALA A 373 -16.30 -9.17 -6.51
CA ALA A 373 -17.04 -9.59 -7.71
C ALA A 373 -17.17 -11.11 -7.86
N SER A 374 -16.39 -11.92 -7.12
CA SER A 374 -16.46 -13.38 -7.19
C SER A 374 -17.60 -13.91 -6.33
N GLU A 375 -18.46 -14.75 -6.88
CA GLU A 375 -19.58 -15.37 -6.16
C GLU A 375 -19.13 -16.32 -5.04
N THR A 376 -17.91 -16.82 -5.11
CA THR A 376 -17.32 -17.74 -4.11
C THR A 376 -16.56 -17.01 -2.99
N TYR A 377 -16.45 -15.68 -3.07
CA TYR A 377 -15.69 -14.91 -2.10
C TYR A 377 -16.52 -14.58 -0.86
N SER A 378 -16.07 -15.05 0.31
CA SER A 378 -16.60 -14.65 1.61
C SER A 378 -15.62 -13.69 2.30
N PRO A 379 -16.08 -12.52 2.78
CA PRO A 379 -15.25 -11.60 3.53
C PRO A 379 -15.02 -12.05 4.98
N VAL A 380 -15.82 -12.98 5.51
CA VAL A 380 -15.70 -13.47 6.88
C VAL A 380 -14.41 -14.25 7.03
N ILE A 381 -13.64 -13.90 8.07
CA ILE A 381 -12.36 -14.54 8.34
C ILE A 381 -12.63 -15.79 9.18
N GLU A 382 -12.26 -16.95 8.61
CA GLU A 382 -12.32 -18.24 9.27
C GLU A 382 -10.90 -18.66 9.69
N MET A 383 -10.72 -19.11 10.91
CA MET A 383 -9.47 -19.63 11.44
C MET A 383 -9.68 -21.03 12.01
N GLY A 384 -9.38 -22.07 11.20
CA GLY A 384 -9.54 -23.48 11.60
C GLY A 384 -10.90 -23.76 12.23
N ASP A 385 -10.95 -24.53 13.30
CA ASP A 385 -12.17 -24.81 14.07
C ASP A 385 -12.64 -23.62 14.95
N CYS A 386 -11.92 -22.51 14.96
CA CYS A 386 -12.26 -21.30 15.72
C CYS A 386 -13.17 -20.39 14.91
N LEU A 387 -14.31 -20.89 14.53
CA LEU A 387 -15.41 -20.12 13.99
C LEU A 387 -16.04 -19.30 15.12
N LEU A 388 -16.01 -17.99 14.94
CA LEU A 388 -16.83 -17.05 15.68
C LEU A 388 -16.52 -16.99 17.19
N TYR A 389 -16.06 -15.87 17.63
CA TYR A 389 -16.08 -15.53 19.05
C TYR A 389 -17.53 -15.57 19.53
N THR A 390 -17.93 -16.73 20.03
CA THR A 390 -19.10 -16.80 20.89
C THR A 390 -18.75 -16.08 22.17
N SER A 391 -19.70 -15.33 22.71
CA SER A 391 -19.62 -14.79 24.08
C SER A 391 -19.01 -15.86 25.02
N PRO A 392 -17.97 -15.54 25.80
CA PRO A 392 -17.34 -16.53 26.67
C PRO A 392 -18.41 -17.20 27.52
N SER A 393 -18.45 -18.52 27.48
CA SER A 393 -19.36 -19.31 28.30
C SER A 393 -19.22 -18.89 29.77
N PRO A 394 -20.28 -18.91 30.56
CA PRO A 394 -20.19 -18.67 32.00
C PRO A 394 -19.11 -19.51 32.72
N ARG A 395 -18.72 -20.67 32.15
CA ARG A 395 -17.65 -21.53 32.65
C ARG A 395 -16.24 -20.94 32.42
N ASP A 396 -16.04 -20.12 31.37
CA ASP A 396 -14.73 -19.51 31.09
C ASP A 396 -14.46 -18.31 31.98
N ARG A 397 -15.51 -17.66 32.52
CA ARG A 397 -15.39 -16.58 33.52
C ARG A 397 -14.93 -17.09 34.88
N GLN A 398 -15.05 -18.36 35.20
CA GLN A 398 -14.59 -18.94 36.48
C GLN A 398 -13.10 -19.34 36.48
N LYS A 399 -12.45 -19.45 35.30
CA LYS A 399 -11.02 -19.79 35.19
C LYS A 399 -10.09 -18.58 35.19
N SER A 400 -10.63 -17.37 35.12
CA SER A 400 -9.86 -16.12 35.14
C SER A 400 -9.99 -15.32 36.44
N ARG A 401 -10.38 -16.00 37.55
CA ARG A 401 -10.31 -15.46 38.92
C ARG A 401 -9.23 -16.14 39.72
#